data_3ef118cdfb071e2fee5b66e70987c35b
#
_entry.id   3ef118cdfb071e2fee5b66e70987c35b
#
_cell.length_a   1.000
_cell.length_b   1.000
_cell.length_c   1.000
_cell.angle_alpha   90.00
_cell.angle_beta   90.00
_cell.angle_gamma   90.00
#
_symmetry.space_group_name_H-M   'P 1'
#
loop_
_entity.id
_entity.type
_entity.pdbx_description
1 polymer ?
#
loop_
_entity_poly.entity_id
_entity_poly.type
_entity_poly.pdbx_seq_one_letter_code
_entity_poly.pdbx_strand_id
1 'polypeptide(L)'
;LTYEIRSCESKVDRTLYPENPAVNAAQFQWFLNLTDSDPESESYQERMWFGFSMFDTRSIGSTPGGMSSYDGGKEDSSGLFIYMFSLENAAREKDNIISLPSSVIGGGMHTVKVDVLPLLSSALKAAKKSGALKGASVDCLTIDSTNIGWELPGNYDVSVAISGLNLYEVK
;
A
#
# COMPACT_ATOMS: atom_id res chain seq x y z
N LEU A 1 -1.48 11.68 -5.96
CA LEU A 1 -1.79 10.67 -6.97
C LEU A 1 -3.23 10.82 -7.44
N THR A 2 -3.44 10.79 -8.74
CA THR A 2 -4.77 10.66 -9.35
C THR A 2 -4.77 9.42 -10.24
N TYR A 3 -5.77 8.57 -10.11
CA TYR A 3 -5.84 7.30 -10.83
C TYR A 3 -7.28 6.89 -11.16
N GLU A 4 -7.43 5.99 -12.12
CA GLU A 4 -8.69 5.35 -12.49
C GLU A 4 -8.43 3.87 -12.74
N ILE A 5 -9.17 2.99 -12.09
CA ILE A 5 -9.21 1.56 -12.43
C ILE A 5 -10.16 1.40 -13.62
N ARG A 6 -9.63 1.17 -14.80
CA ARG A 6 -10.41 1.06 -16.03
C ARG A 6 -11.02 -0.30 -16.25
N SER A 7 -10.25 -1.34 -15.94
CA SER A 7 -10.73 -2.72 -15.99
C SER A 7 -10.04 -3.59 -14.95
N CYS A 8 -10.77 -4.58 -14.45
CA CYS A 8 -10.25 -5.65 -13.62
C CYS A 8 -11.17 -6.87 -13.78
N GLU A 9 -10.78 -7.78 -14.65
CA GLU A 9 -11.58 -8.95 -15.02
C GLU A 9 -10.84 -10.23 -14.66
N SER A 10 -11.50 -11.11 -13.90
CA SER A 10 -10.96 -12.45 -13.64
C SER A 10 -10.99 -13.29 -14.91
N LYS A 11 -9.88 -13.92 -15.22
CA LYS A 11 -9.74 -14.89 -16.33
C LYS A 11 -9.67 -16.33 -15.82
N VAL A 12 -9.97 -16.56 -14.56
CA VAL A 12 -10.00 -17.91 -13.99
C VAL A 12 -11.25 -18.63 -14.46
N ASP A 13 -11.07 -19.80 -15.04
CA ASP A 13 -12.17 -20.72 -15.27
C ASP A 13 -12.63 -21.29 -13.92
N ARG A 14 -13.74 -20.76 -13.41
CA ARG A 14 -14.31 -21.14 -12.13
C ARG A 14 -14.83 -22.58 -12.09
N THR A 15 -15.00 -23.20 -13.24
CA THR A 15 -15.42 -24.62 -13.30
C THR A 15 -14.25 -25.56 -13.01
N LEU A 16 -13.03 -25.15 -13.32
CA LEU A 16 -11.80 -25.91 -13.09
C LEU A 16 -11.13 -25.57 -11.76
N TYR A 17 -11.28 -24.33 -11.29
CA TYR A 17 -10.64 -23.82 -10.08
C TYR A 17 -11.68 -23.16 -9.20
N PRO A 18 -12.15 -23.84 -8.13
CA PRO A 18 -13.06 -23.23 -7.17
C PRO A 18 -12.41 -21.96 -6.58
N GLU A 19 -13.22 -20.92 -6.42
CA GLU A 19 -12.74 -19.63 -5.92
C GLU A 19 -12.01 -19.78 -4.59
N ASN A 20 -10.73 -19.47 -4.60
CA ASN A 20 -9.98 -19.19 -3.40
C ASN A 20 -9.62 -17.70 -3.42
N PRO A 21 -10.36 -16.82 -2.72
CA PRO A 21 -10.12 -15.39 -2.72
C PRO A 21 -8.71 -15.01 -2.24
N ALA A 22 -8.07 -15.86 -1.45
CA ALA A 22 -6.72 -15.60 -0.94
C ALA A 22 -5.65 -15.67 -2.04
N VAL A 23 -5.87 -16.53 -3.05
CA VAL A 23 -4.91 -16.76 -4.14
C VAL A 23 -5.42 -16.28 -5.51
N ASN A 24 -6.66 -15.80 -5.58
CA ASN A 24 -7.25 -15.26 -6.80
C ASN A 24 -7.70 -13.82 -6.54
N ALA A 25 -6.74 -12.92 -6.50
CA ALA A 25 -6.96 -11.51 -6.25
C ALA A 25 -6.17 -10.63 -7.21
N ALA A 26 -6.63 -9.41 -7.39
CA ALA A 26 -5.91 -8.32 -8.03
C ALA A 26 -5.91 -7.11 -7.09
N GLN A 27 -4.75 -6.56 -6.83
CA GLN A 27 -4.56 -5.45 -5.91
C GLN A 27 -3.82 -4.32 -6.61
N PHE A 28 -4.34 -3.11 -6.53
CA PHE A 28 -3.63 -1.91 -6.96
C PHE A 28 -3.15 -1.18 -5.72
N GLN A 29 -1.83 -1.00 -5.62
CA GLN A 29 -1.16 -0.56 -4.40
C GLN A 29 -0.13 0.52 -4.69
N TRP A 30 0.13 1.35 -3.70
CA TRP A 30 1.20 2.34 -3.72
C TRP A 30 2.03 2.21 -2.46
N PHE A 31 3.33 1.95 -2.63
CA PHE A 31 4.30 1.84 -1.54
C PHE A 31 5.38 2.91 -1.61
N LEU A 32 5.80 3.35 -0.45
CA LEU A 32 7.07 4.02 -0.18
C LEU A 32 7.99 3.02 0.51
N ASN A 33 9.19 2.85 -0.01
CA ASN A 33 10.25 2.09 0.67
C ASN A 33 10.99 3.04 1.59
N LEU A 34 10.91 2.76 2.87
CA LEU A 34 11.50 3.58 3.92
C LEU A 34 12.69 2.87 4.52
N THR A 35 13.76 3.62 4.77
CA THR A 35 15.00 3.15 5.39
C THR A 35 15.35 4.00 6.59
N ASP A 36 15.77 3.36 7.68
CA ASP A 36 16.39 4.06 8.82
C ASP A 36 17.80 4.53 8.40
N SER A 37 17.98 5.82 8.31
CA SER A 37 19.23 6.47 7.86
C SER A 37 20.11 6.98 9.00
N ASP A 38 19.72 6.78 10.26
CA ASP A 38 20.52 7.17 11.42
C ASP A 38 21.66 6.16 11.67
N PRO A 39 22.94 6.54 11.45
CA PRO A 39 24.05 5.64 11.64
C PRO A 39 24.26 5.22 13.11
N GLU A 40 23.67 5.93 14.07
CA GLU A 40 23.75 5.60 15.48
C GLU A 40 22.56 4.72 15.95
N SER A 41 21.60 4.47 15.06
CA SER A 41 20.45 3.62 15.34
C SER A 41 20.82 2.13 15.35
N GLU A 42 20.29 1.36 16.28
CA GLU A 42 20.42 -0.11 16.28
C GLU A 42 19.75 -0.77 15.05
N SER A 43 18.88 -0.05 14.35
CA SER A 43 18.21 -0.46 13.12
C SER A 43 18.75 0.26 11.86
N TYR A 44 19.96 0.81 11.92
CA TYR A 44 20.58 1.48 10.78
C TYR A 44 20.50 0.62 9.50
N GLN A 45 20.00 1.19 8.41
CA GLN A 45 19.73 0.56 7.12
C GLN A 45 18.63 -0.53 7.12
N GLU A 46 17.94 -0.76 8.24
CA GLU A 46 16.72 -1.55 8.17
C GLU A 46 15.65 -0.82 7.36
N ARG A 47 14.80 -1.60 6.72
CA ARG A 47 13.79 -1.12 5.77
C ARG A 47 12.40 -1.59 6.13
N MET A 48 11.41 -0.82 5.68
CA MET A 48 10.01 -1.24 5.66
C MET A 48 9.30 -0.77 4.40
N TRP A 49 8.24 -1.47 4.05
CA TRP A 49 7.28 -1.02 3.04
C TRP A 49 6.13 -0.33 3.75
N PHE A 50 5.93 0.93 3.41
CA PHE A 50 4.83 1.74 3.90
C PHE A 50 3.94 2.13 2.73
N GLY A 51 2.64 1.80 2.80
CA GLY A 51 1.82 1.96 1.61
C GLY A 51 0.34 2.11 1.84
N PHE A 52 -0.36 2.18 0.71
CA PHE A 52 -1.80 2.34 0.63
C PHE A 52 -2.38 1.31 -0.33
N SER A 53 -3.42 0.61 0.13
CA SER A 53 -4.24 -0.23 -0.75
C SER A 53 -5.26 0.65 -1.44
N MET A 54 -5.08 0.84 -2.74
CA MET A 54 -5.93 1.68 -3.57
C MET A 54 -7.15 0.93 -4.09
N PHE A 55 -6.99 -0.37 -4.34
CA PHE A 55 -8.01 -1.27 -4.83
C PHE A 55 -7.64 -2.72 -4.49
N ASP A 56 -8.66 -3.51 -4.19
CA ASP A 56 -8.51 -4.95 -3.94
C ASP A 56 -9.81 -5.66 -4.36
N THR A 57 -9.71 -6.66 -5.22
CA THR A 57 -10.88 -7.42 -5.67
C THR A 57 -11.62 -8.14 -4.54
N ARG A 58 -10.96 -8.38 -3.41
CA ARG A 58 -11.58 -8.96 -2.21
C ARG A 58 -12.44 -7.98 -1.43
N SER A 59 -12.34 -6.68 -1.78
CA SER A 59 -13.04 -5.58 -1.11
C SER A 59 -13.89 -4.75 -2.09
N ILE A 60 -14.36 -5.34 -3.19
CA ILE A 60 -15.20 -4.63 -4.15
C ILE A 60 -16.47 -4.11 -3.46
N GLY A 61 -16.73 -2.81 -3.61
CA GLY A 61 -17.85 -2.13 -2.94
C GLY A 61 -17.55 -1.64 -1.52
N SER A 62 -16.31 -1.80 -1.06
CA SER A 62 -15.79 -1.26 0.19
C SER A 62 -14.36 -0.78 0.02
N THR A 63 -13.85 -0.05 1.00
CA THR A 63 -12.43 0.36 1.00
C THR A 63 -11.57 -0.82 1.47
N PRO A 64 -10.49 -1.14 0.73
CA PRO A 64 -9.55 -2.16 1.19
C PRO A 64 -9.01 -1.86 2.59
N GLY A 65 -8.98 -2.87 3.46
CA GLY A 65 -8.46 -2.74 4.82
C GLY A 65 -6.94 -2.48 4.85
N GLY A 66 -6.48 -1.92 5.96
CA GLY A 66 -5.05 -1.84 6.25
C GLY A 66 -4.50 -3.15 6.79
N MET A 67 -3.18 -3.32 6.71
CA MET A 67 -2.50 -4.48 7.27
C MET A 67 -1.12 -4.10 7.83
N SER A 68 -0.64 -4.92 8.74
CA SER A 68 0.76 -4.93 9.14
C SER A 68 1.25 -6.36 9.27
N SER A 69 2.30 -6.72 8.56
CA SER A 69 2.90 -8.05 8.59
C SER A 69 4.31 -8.02 8.04
N TYR A 70 4.98 -9.16 8.07
CA TYR A 70 6.22 -9.34 7.31
C TYR A 70 5.91 -9.93 5.94
N ASP A 71 6.64 -9.45 4.93
CA ASP A 71 6.69 -10.09 3.63
C ASP A 71 7.40 -11.43 3.77
N GLY A 72 6.64 -12.49 3.63
CA GLY A 72 7.14 -13.84 3.91
C GLY A 72 6.29 -14.92 3.27
N GLY A 73 6.74 -16.15 3.46
CA GLY A 73 6.02 -17.35 3.02
C GLY A 73 6.35 -17.82 1.60
N LYS A 74 7.22 -17.10 0.87
CA LYS A 74 7.76 -17.52 -0.43
C LYS A 74 9.28 -17.40 -0.44
N GLU A 75 9.92 -18.16 -1.33
CA GLU A 75 11.38 -18.21 -1.46
C GLU A 75 12.00 -16.86 -1.88
N ASP A 76 11.23 -16.05 -2.61
CA ASP A 76 11.60 -14.73 -3.14
C ASP A 76 11.09 -13.56 -2.32
N SER A 77 10.52 -13.82 -1.13
CA SER A 77 10.02 -12.74 -0.27
C SER A 77 11.15 -11.92 0.34
N SER A 78 10.90 -10.61 0.50
CA SER A 78 11.92 -9.67 1.00
C SER A 78 12.22 -9.81 2.49
N GLY A 79 11.33 -10.43 3.26
CA GLY A 79 11.39 -10.48 4.72
C GLY A 79 11.14 -9.13 5.41
N LEU A 80 10.84 -8.09 4.66
CA LEU A 80 10.65 -6.75 5.19
C LEU A 80 9.31 -6.60 5.91
N PHE A 81 9.27 -5.72 6.89
CA PHE A 81 8.03 -5.34 7.53
C PHE A 81 7.20 -4.49 6.56
N ILE A 82 5.92 -4.83 6.41
CA ILE A 82 4.95 -4.11 5.58
C ILE A 82 3.94 -3.45 6.50
N TYR A 83 3.70 -2.17 6.28
CA TYR A 83 2.58 -1.46 6.88
C TYR A 83 1.75 -0.79 5.79
N MET A 84 0.51 -1.24 5.67
CA MET A 84 -0.41 -0.74 4.66
C MET A 84 -1.61 -0.09 5.33
N PHE A 85 -1.88 1.16 4.97
CA PHE A 85 -3.07 1.88 5.39
C PHE A 85 -4.28 1.55 4.53
N SER A 86 -5.46 1.50 5.14
CA SER A 86 -6.69 1.67 4.39
C SER A 86 -6.84 3.16 4.02
N LEU A 87 -7.33 3.44 2.83
CA LEU A 87 -7.63 4.83 2.43
C LEU A 87 -8.68 5.46 3.33
N GLU A 88 -9.64 4.68 3.84
CA GLU A 88 -10.66 5.17 4.77
C GLU A 88 -10.04 5.67 6.09
N ASN A 89 -9.06 4.97 6.63
CA ASN A 89 -8.35 5.42 7.83
C ASN A 89 -7.52 6.67 7.54
N ALA A 90 -6.84 6.71 6.41
CA ALA A 90 -6.09 7.89 5.98
C ALA A 90 -7.01 9.10 5.73
N ALA A 91 -8.23 8.89 5.27
CA ALA A 91 -9.21 9.96 5.04
C ALA A 91 -9.69 10.64 6.34
N ARG A 92 -9.49 10.02 7.50
CA ARG A 92 -9.84 10.60 8.81
C ARG A 92 -8.81 11.60 9.32
N GLU A 93 -7.60 11.56 8.77
CA GLU A 93 -6.56 12.52 9.14
C GLU A 93 -6.86 13.89 8.52
N LYS A 94 -6.65 14.92 9.33
CA LYS A 94 -6.87 16.31 8.91
C LYS A 94 -5.96 16.62 7.71
N ASP A 95 -6.48 17.38 6.78
CA ASP A 95 -5.79 17.85 5.57
C ASP A 95 -5.53 16.78 4.49
N ASN A 96 -5.91 15.51 4.71
CA ASN A 96 -5.90 14.52 3.67
C ASN A 96 -7.10 14.67 2.73
N ILE A 97 -6.82 14.61 1.44
CA ILE A 97 -7.86 14.61 0.39
C ILE A 97 -7.88 13.21 -0.22
N ILE A 98 -8.91 12.45 0.11
CA ILE A 98 -9.09 11.12 -0.42
C ILE A 98 -10.47 11.01 -1.02
N SER A 99 -10.51 10.98 -2.33
CA SER A 99 -11.71 10.63 -3.08
C SER A 99 -11.83 9.11 -3.04
N LEU A 100 -12.59 8.60 -2.07
CA LEU A 100 -12.85 7.16 -1.97
C LEU A 100 -13.80 6.74 -3.09
N PRO A 101 -13.40 5.80 -3.92
CA PRO A 101 -14.27 5.28 -4.94
C PRO A 101 -15.40 4.45 -4.31
N SER A 102 -16.64 4.82 -4.58
CA SER A 102 -17.81 4.09 -4.09
C SER A 102 -18.09 2.80 -4.87
N SER A 103 -17.63 2.71 -6.09
CA SER A 103 -17.46 1.49 -6.86
C SER A 103 -16.46 1.81 -7.96
N VAL A 104 -15.61 0.88 -8.33
CA VAL A 104 -14.30 1.34 -8.61
C VAL A 104 -13.87 1.17 -10.04
N ILE A 105 -14.42 0.16 -10.72
CA ILE A 105 -14.04 -0.11 -12.10
C ILE A 105 -14.86 0.79 -13.01
N GLY A 106 -14.16 1.62 -13.81
CA GLY A 106 -14.81 2.56 -14.74
C GLY A 106 -15.48 3.76 -14.06
N GLY A 107 -15.18 4.00 -12.77
CA GLY A 107 -15.80 5.08 -11.98
C GLY A 107 -15.21 6.48 -12.20
N GLY A 108 -14.26 6.60 -13.12
CA GLY A 108 -13.55 7.86 -13.40
C GLY A 108 -12.31 8.05 -12.52
N MET A 109 -11.72 9.24 -12.60
CA MET A 109 -10.47 9.57 -11.90
C MET A 109 -10.72 9.84 -10.43
N HIS A 110 -9.92 9.21 -9.56
CA HIS A 110 -9.91 9.40 -8.12
C HIS A 110 -8.61 10.05 -7.67
N THR A 111 -8.70 10.97 -6.72
CA THR A 111 -7.53 11.67 -6.20
C THR A 111 -7.25 11.24 -4.76
N VAL A 112 -5.98 10.90 -4.52
CA VAL A 112 -5.44 10.61 -3.19
C VAL A 112 -4.30 11.58 -2.92
N LYS A 113 -4.49 12.46 -1.94
CA LYS A 113 -3.48 13.36 -1.39
C LYS A 113 -3.40 13.09 0.11
N VAL A 114 -2.24 12.69 0.58
CA VAL A 114 -2.04 12.25 1.96
C VAL A 114 -0.82 12.95 2.55
N ASP A 115 -0.98 13.52 3.74
CA ASP A 115 0.14 13.84 4.61
C ASP A 115 0.59 12.52 5.24
N VAL A 116 1.81 12.10 4.90
CA VAL A 116 2.34 10.81 5.34
C VAL A 116 2.96 10.87 6.75
N LEU A 117 3.39 12.04 7.23
CA LEU A 117 4.11 12.16 8.50
C LEU A 117 3.32 11.64 9.70
N PRO A 118 2.05 12.02 9.92
CA PRO A 118 1.25 11.47 11.03
C PRO A 118 1.09 9.95 10.92
N LEU A 119 0.96 9.44 9.69
CA LEU A 119 0.77 8.01 9.43
C LEU A 119 2.06 7.21 9.65
N LEU A 120 3.23 7.79 9.35
CA LEU A 120 4.53 7.18 9.60
C LEU A 120 4.75 6.86 11.08
N SER A 121 4.32 7.73 11.98
CA SER A 121 4.40 7.49 13.43
C SER A 121 3.66 6.22 13.85
N SER A 122 2.47 5.99 13.29
CA SER A 122 1.68 4.78 13.56
C SER A 122 2.33 3.53 12.96
N ALA A 123 2.84 3.63 11.74
CA ALA A 123 3.54 2.54 11.05
C ALA A 123 4.81 2.13 11.81
N LEU A 124 5.63 3.12 12.22
CA LEU A 124 6.85 2.87 12.97
C LEU A 124 6.57 2.24 14.34
N LYS A 125 5.51 2.67 15.03
CA LYS A 125 5.08 2.04 16.29
C LYS A 125 4.71 0.57 16.08
N ALA A 126 4.03 0.24 14.98
CA ALA A 126 3.68 -1.13 14.64
C ALA A 126 4.92 -1.96 14.29
N ALA A 127 5.85 -1.40 13.51
CA ALA A 127 7.13 -2.03 13.15
C ALA A 127 7.93 -2.38 14.40
N LYS A 128 8.13 -1.42 15.31
CA LYS A 128 8.84 -1.64 16.59
C LYS A 128 8.19 -2.72 17.44
N LYS A 129 6.87 -2.72 17.53
CA LYS A 129 6.12 -3.77 18.25
C LYS A 129 6.35 -5.16 17.65
N SER A 130 6.56 -5.26 16.35
CA SER A 130 6.85 -6.51 15.63
C SER A 130 8.33 -6.87 15.63
N GLY A 131 9.20 -6.01 16.15
CA GLY A 131 10.64 -6.26 16.24
C GLY A 131 11.46 -5.64 15.11
N ALA A 132 10.84 -4.93 14.15
CA ALA A 132 11.52 -4.20 13.09
C ALA A 132 11.76 -2.74 13.49
N LEU A 133 12.79 -2.13 12.91
CA LEU A 133 13.10 -0.69 13.02
C LEU A 133 13.14 -0.19 14.48
N LYS A 134 13.70 -0.98 15.38
CA LYS A 134 13.64 -0.73 16.85
C LYS A 134 14.24 0.60 17.25
N GLY A 135 15.39 0.97 16.66
CA GLY A 135 16.09 2.22 16.93
C GLY A 135 15.55 3.42 16.16
N ALA A 136 14.84 3.21 15.05
CA ALA A 136 14.45 4.26 14.12
C ALA A 136 13.56 5.34 14.75
N SER A 137 13.68 6.57 14.27
CA SER A 137 12.73 7.66 14.51
C SER A 137 12.14 8.13 13.20
N VAL A 138 10.99 8.81 13.24
CA VAL A 138 10.36 9.33 12.02
C VAL A 138 11.29 10.31 11.30
N ASP A 139 12.03 11.11 12.04
CA ASP A 139 12.95 12.13 11.50
C ASP A 139 14.18 11.51 10.80
N CYS A 140 14.47 10.25 11.07
CA CYS A 140 15.58 9.51 10.47
C CYS A 140 15.14 8.55 9.35
N LEU A 141 13.85 8.49 9.04
CA LEU A 141 13.37 7.70 7.92
C LEU A 141 13.58 8.45 6.60
N THR A 142 14.21 7.79 5.66
CA THR A 142 14.35 8.27 4.28
C THR A 142 13.48 7.46 3.33
N ILE A 143 12.97 8.11 2.29
CA ILE A 143 12.27 7.44 1.19
C ILE A 143 13.31 7.07 0.14
N ASP A 144 13.61 5.79 0.03
CA ASP A 144 14.57 5.30 -0.96
C ASP A 144 13.94 5.17 -2.35
N SER A 145 12.70 4.73 -2.39
CA SER A 145 11.98 4.52 -3.65
C SER A 145 10.48 4.51 -3.42
N THR A 146 9.75 4.59 -4.51
CA THR A 146 8.30 4.38 -4.52
C THR A 146 7.93 3.33 -5.55
N ASN A 147 6.95 2.50 -5.21
CA ASN A 147 6.38 1.52 -6.09
C ASN A 147 4.86 1.70 -6.16
N ILE A 148 4.34 1.81 -7.37
CA ILE A 148 2.90 1.85 -7.62
C ILE A 148 2.57 0.87 -8.74
N GLY A 149 1.59 0.01 -8.50
CA GLY A 149 1.23 -0.97 -9.50
C GLY A 149 0.25 -2.02 -9.03
N TRP A 150 0.08 -2.99 -9.89
CA TRP A 150 -0.74 -4.15 -9.64
C TRP A 150 0.08 -5.28 -9.03
N GLU A 151 -0.47 -5.89 -8.00
CA GLU A 151 -0.11 -7.21 -7.52
C GLU A 151 -1.21 -8.18 -7.92
N LEU A 152 -0.85 -9.21 -8.70
CA LEU A 152 -1.78 -10.15 -9.30
C LEU A 152 -1.50 -11.57 -8.84
N PRO A 153 -1.85 -11.95 -7.60
CA PRO A 153 -1.76 -13.34 -7.17
C PRO A 153 -2.74 -14.25 -7.94
N GLY A 154 -3.73 -13.66 -8.61
CA GLY A 154 -4.67 -14.36 -9.48
C GLY A 154 -4.45 -14.08 -10.96
N ASN A 155 -5.22 -14.77 -11.81
CA ASN A 155 -5.24 -14.53 -13.25
C ASN A 155 -6.28 -13.47 -13.61
N TYR A 156 -5.82 -12.22 -13.75
CA TYR A 156 -6.67 -11.07 -14.06
C TYR A 156 -6.14 -10.28 -15.24
N ASP A 157 -7.08 -9.77 -16.05
CA ASP A 157 -6.85 -8.66 -16.96
C ASP A 157 -7.13 -7.35 -16.25
N VAL A 158 -6.12 -6.47 -16.18
CA VAL A 158 -6.22 -5.23 -15.43
C VAL A 158 -5.74 -4.04 -16.25
N SER A 159 -6.38 -2.90 -16.04
CA SER A 159 -5.95 -1.62 -16.61
C SER A 159 -6.17 -0.49 -15.64
N VAL A 160 -5.18 0.37 -15.50
CA VAL A 160 -5.23 1.58 -14.68
C VAL A 160 -4.70 2.77 -15.47
N ALA A 161 -5.33 3.92 -15.33
CA ALA A 161 -4.77 5.19 -15.74
C ALA A 161 -4.23 5.90 -14.50
N ILE A 162 -3.04 6.47 -14.59
CA ILE A 162 -2.39 7.23 -13.53
C ILE A 162 -2.06 8.61 -14.06
N SER A 163 -2.35 9.63 -13.26
CA SER A 163 -2.02 11.02 -13.52
C SER A 163 -1.57 11.70 -12.23
N GLY A 164 -0.56 12.55 -12.31
CA GLY A 164 -0.17 13.42 -11.20
C GLY A 164 0.40 12.69 -9.98
N LEU A 165 1.24 11.66 -10.18
CA LEU A 165 2.02 11.06 -9.09
C LEU A 165 3.11 12.03 -8.66
N ASN A 166 2.98 12.61 -7.47
CA ASN A 166 3.93 13.58 -6.92
C ASN A 166 4.18 13.33 -5.44
N LEU A 167 5.40 13.60 -5.00
CA LEU A 167 5.78 13.75 -3.60
C LEU A 167 6.15 15.22 -3.38
N TYR A 168 5.68 15.80 -2.28
CA TYR A 168 5.95 17.17 -1.91
C TYR A 168 6.55 17.21 -0.52
N GLU A 169 7.59 17.99 -0.35
CA GLU A 169 8.02 18.42 0.98
C GLU A 169 7.10 19.55 1.45
N VAL A 170 6.54 19.41 2.63
CA VAL A 170 5.76 20.47 3.30
C VAL A 170 6.71 21.17 4.26
N LYS A 171 7.05 22.41 3.93
CA LYS A 171 7.88 23.28 4.78
C LYS A 171 7.05 23.94 5.86
#